data_64a38b68ee3f006756c987fbd97d15e3
#
_entry.id   64a38b68ee3f006756c987fbd97d15e3
#
_cell.length_a   1.000
_cell.length_b   1.000
_cell.length_c   1.000
_cell.angle_alpha   90.00
_cell.angle_beta   90.00
_cell.angle_gamma   90.00
#
_symmetry.space_group_name_H-M   'P 1'
#
loop_
_entity.id
_entity.type
_entity.pdbx_description
1 polymer ?
#
loop_
_entity_poly.entity_id
_entity_poly.type
_entity_poly.pdbx_seq_one_letter_code
_entity_poly.pdbx_strand_id
1 'polypeptide(L)'
;VIRRVLPGTALSALGDGMSAVAIAWLALKLAPPGSSQGLWVGAAVAAYSLPGAAGAVALRRWLRGRGGALLAYVNAVLRAVTLGLVGCLALAHALDLIGYVALLGASSLLSAWGAAGKYTLIADLLPAEQRVAGNTVFGLADQTSLMIGPALAGVVTALAGPAVVITMDAASWAVLAVSYAWIVPMVSRLTAARERADAPTPAGAWALIRSNPVLPGLIALSFVFYLLYGPVEVALPVHVASDLHGSAALLGVFWAVFGVGAIFGELAAPFLRRLPVWPTMTGIVLGWGLALVPLGLVTPLWLALGAFFLGALIWGPWMSLSMAVFQDAAPPSALAQVLAIRGSLLILASPVGTALGGPIVAGLGARGTLLVSALGTIALGLVTTVVLCVARAARRPPVISLLCAKYADPSSVPGPSMIAEIRDPTEIRGPDLAPFFPPGP
;
A
#
# COMPACT_ATOMS: atom_id res chain seq x y z
N VAL A 1 19.29 -11.68 19.05
CA VAL A 1 19.79 -10.99 17.85
C VAL A 1 18.74 -10.00 17.35
N ILE A 2 17.52 -10.42 17.06
CA ILE A 2 16.43 -9.54 16.54
C ILE A 2 16.17 -8.35 17.47
N ARG A 3 16.21 -8.54 18.80
CA ARG A 3 16.05 -7.43 19.77
C ARG A 3 17.06 -6.30 19.60
N ARG A 4 18.23 -6.57 18.99
CA ARG A 4 19.26 -5.54 18.72
C ARG A 4 19.01 -4.77 17.43
N VAL A 5 18.32 -5.36 16.46
CA VAL A 5 18.00 -4.73 15.17
C VAL A 5 16.68 -3.97 15.22
N LEU A 6 15.73 -4.45 16.02
CA LEU A 6 14.37 -3.89 16.08
C LEU A 6 14.34 -2.39 16.39
N PRO A 7 15.10 -1.83 17.36
CA PRO A 7 15.11 -0.39 17.62
C PRO A 7 15.63 0.41 16.42
N GLY A 8 16.71 -0.04 15.77
CA GLY A 8 17.24 0.60 14.57
C GLY A 8 16.26 0.55 13.40
N THR A 9 15.55 -0.57 13.23
CA THR A 9 14.52 -0.70 12.18
C THR A 9 13.32 0.21 12.44
N ALA A 10 12.84 0.28 13.69
CA ALA A 10 11.74 1.17 14.04
C ALA A 10 12.12 2.65 13.85
N LEU A 11 13.35 3.01 14.24
CA LEU A 11 13.85 4.37 14.07
C LEU A 11 14.01 4.74 12.59
N SER A 12 14.56 3.83 11.74
CA SER A 12 14.70 4.08 10.30
C SER A 12 13.34 4.12 9.59
N ALA A 13 12.39 3.30 10.00
CA ALA A 13 11.03 3.37 9.48
C ALA A 13 10.37 4.71 9.81
N LEU A 14 10.57 5.23 11.04
CA LEU A 14 10.07 6.54 11.43
C LEU A 14 10.73 7.65 10.60
N GLY A 15 12.05 7.57 10.37
CA GLY A 15 12.77 8.48 9.48
C GLY A 15 12.21 8.48 8.06
N ASP A 16 11.98 7.30 7.47
CA ASP A 16 11.35 7.16 6.15
C ASP A 16 9.96 7.81 6.10
N GLY A 17 9.13 7.58 7.13
CA GLY A 17 7.81 8.23 7.24
C GLY A 17 7.90 9.76 7.31
N MET A 18 8.90 10.28 8.02
CA MET A 18 9.16 11.73 8.08
C MET A 18 9.69 12.27 6.74
N SER A 19 10.53 11.53 6.05
CA SER A 19 11.13 11.93 4.78
C SER A 19 10.10 12.12 3.67
N ALA A 20 8.97 11.43 3.69
CA ALA A 20 7.90 11.59 2.71
C ALA A 20 7.41 13.05 2.60
N VAL A 21 7.26 13.74 3.73
CA VAL A 21 6.88 15.16 3.77
C VAL A 21 8.07 16.07 3.46
N ALA A 22 9.22 15.81 4.08
CA ALA A 22 10.39 16.66 3.96
C ALA A 22 10.95 16.69 2.54
N ILE A 23 10.93 15.56 1.83
CA ILE A 23 11.37 15.45 0.43
C ILE A 23 10.52 16.33 -0.48
N ALA A 24 9.21 16.21 -0.39
CA ALA A 24 8.32 17.04 -1.19
C ALA A 24 8.48 18.52 -0.89
N TRP A 25 8.61 18.86 0.40
CA TRP A 25 8.75 20.26 0.84
C TRP A 25 10.11 20.87 0.48
N LEU A 26 11.19 20.10 0.53
CA LEU A 26 12.51 20.56 0.07
C LEU A 26 12.54 20.78 -1.44
N ALA A 27 11.89 19.90 -2.22
CA ALA A 27 11.73 20.08 -3.67
C ALA A 27 11.02 21.40 -4.01
N LEU A 28 9.94 21.75 -3.27
CA LEU A 28 9.24 23.02 -3.43
C LEU A 28 10.15 24.23 -3.15
N LYS A 29 11.01 24.12 -2.12
CA LYS A 29 11.95 25.21 -1.78
C LYS A 29 13.09 25.37 -2.78
N LEU A 30 13.55 24.28 -3.40
CA LEU A 30 14.63 24.28 -4.39
C LEU A 30 14.15 24.57 -5.81
N ALA A 31 12.84 24.48 -6.06
CA ALA A 31 12.27 24.71 -7.38
C ALA A 31 12.51 26.16 -7.84
N PRO A 32 13.03 26.36 -9.08
CA PRO A 32 13.28 27.69 -9.62
C PRO A 32 11.98 28.49 -9.73
N PRO A 33 12.01 29.83 -9.49
CA PRO A 33 10.87 30.70 -9.72
C PRO A 33 10.33 30.55 -11.16
N GLY A 34 9.00 30.44 -11.30
CA GLY A 34 8.35 30.28 -12.60
C GLY A 34 8.39 28.87 -13.20
N SER A 35 9.08 27.90 -12.56
CA SER A 35 9.06 26.50 -12.96
C SER A 35 7.82 25.78 -12.41
N SER A 36 7.44 24.67 -13.06
CA SER A 36 6.36 23.82 -12.56
C SER A 36 6.78 23.08 -11.28
N GLN A 37 6.28 23.57 -10.13
CA GLN A 37 6.54 22.96 -8.81
C GLN A 37 6.12 21.47 -8.78
N GLY A 38 5.00 21.13 -9.45
CA GLY A 38 4.52 19.75 -9.52
C GLY A 38 5.50 18.80 -10.19
N LEU A 39 6.19 19.24 -11.26
CA LEU A 39 7.21 18.42 -11.92
C LEU A 39 8.38 18.11 -10.97
N TRP A 40 8.86 19.09 -10.22
CA TRP A 40 10.00 18.92 -9.34
C TRP A 40 9.66 18.11 -8.09
N VAL A 41 8.49 18.33 -7.52
CA VAL A 41 8.00 17.47 -6.43
C VAL A 41 7.81 16.04 -6.93
N GLY A 42 7.16 15.86 -8.08
CA GLY A 42 7.01 14.56 -8.71
C GLY A 42 8.33 13.87 -9.02
N ALA A 43 9.33 14.60 -9.57
CA ALA A 43 10.65 14.09 -9.84
C ALA A 43 11.39 13.66 -8.56
N ALA A 44 11.31 14.46 -7.49
CA ALA A 44 11.95 14.14 -6.21
C ALA A 44 11.33 12.90 -5.56
N VAL A 45 10.00 12.83 -5.47
CA VAL A 45 9.30 11.68 -4.87
C VAL A 45 9.46 10.44 -5.74
N ALA A 46 9.39 10.57 -7.07
CA ALA A 46 9.66 9.47 -7.99
C ALA A 46 11.12 8.97 -7.89
N ALA A 47 12.10 9.86 -7.79
CA ALA A 47 13.50 9.49 -7.59
C ALA A 47 13.73 8.78 -6.26
N TYR A 48 12.98 9.12 -5.22
CA TYR A 48 13.08 8.43 -3.93
C TYR A 48 12.47 7.01 -3.94
N SER A 49 11.63 6.66 -4.91
CA SER A 49 10.89 5.39 -4.93
C SER A 49 11.15 4.50 -6.15
N LEU A 50 11.18 5.05 -7.37
CA LEU A 50 11.29 4.26 -8.61
C LEU A 50 12.64 3.55 -8.83
N PRO A 51 13.82 4.17 -8.55
CA PRO A 51 15.10 3.51 -8.83
C PRO A 51 15.29 2.20 -8.09
N GLY A 52 14.61 1.99 -6.95
CA GLY A 52 14.63 0.72 -6.24
C GLY A 52 14.11 -0.45 -7.06
N ALA A 53 13.05 -0.21 -7.83
CA ALA A 53 12.50 -1.22 -8.72
C ALA A 53 13.43 -1.50 -9.92
N ALA A 54 14.02 -0.45 -10.50
CA ALA A 54 15.02 -0.59 -11.55
C ALA A 54 16.26 -1.32 -11.02
N GLY A 55 16.74 -0.98 -9.82
CA GLY A 55 17.85 -1.64 -9.14
C GLY A 55 17.62 -3.11 -8.84
N ALA A 56 16.37 -3.49 -8.54
CA ALA A 56 15.99 -4.89 -8.34
C ALA A 56 16.29 -5.74 -9.58
N VAL A 57 16.07 -5.21 -10.77
CA VAL A 57 16.30 -5.89 -12.04
C VAL A 57 17.76 -5.74 -12.51
N ALA A 58 18.25 -4.51 -12.56
CA ALA A 58 19.57 -4.19 -13.11
C ALA A 58 20.72 -4.83 -12.31
N LEU A 59 20.60 -4.84 -10.97
CA LEU A 59 21.64 -5.37 -10.08
C LEU A 59 21.48 -6.85 -9.75
N ARG A 60 20.46 -7.50 -10.32
CA ARG A 60 20.11 -8.89 -9.99
C ARG A 60 21.30 -9.85 -10.11
N ARG A 61 22.08 -9.77 -11.17
CA ARG A 61 23.22 -10.70 -11.38
C ARG A 61 24.37 -10.47 -10.39
N TRP A 62 24.49 -9.26 -9.82
CA TRP A 62 25.56 -8.88 -8.88
C TRP A 62 25.18 -9.16 -7.42
N LEU A 63 23.89 -9.08 -7.10
CA LEU A 63 23.37 -9.17 -5.76
C LEU A 63 22.74 -10.55 -5.46
N ARG A 64 22.41 -11.32 -6.50
CA ARG A 64 21.84 -12.65 -6.36
C ARG A 64 22.82 -13.59 -5.64
N GLY A 65 22.31 -14.35 -4.65
CA GLY A 65 23.13 -15.26 -3.84
C GLY A 65 23.87 -14.60 -2.66
N ARG A 66 23.74 -13.27 -2.49
CA ARG A 66 24.29 -12.61 -1.30
C ARG A 66 23.32 -12.74 -0.13
N GLY A 67 23.89 -12.89 1.08
CA GLY A 67 23.09 -13.06 2.31
C GLY A 67 22.20 -11.84 2.59
N GLY A 68 20.98 -12.10 3.11
CA GLY A 68 19.98 -11.05 3.37
C GLY A 68 20.49 -9.95 4.29
N ALA A 69 21.24 -10.31 5.33
CA ALA A 69 21.84 -9.34 6.25
C ALA A 69 22.80 -8.36 5.55
N LEU A 70 23.61 -8.85 4.59
CA LEU A 70 24.52 -8.00 3.82
C LEU A 70 23.77 -7.05 2.90
N LEU A 71 22.71 -7.52 2.23
CA LEU A 71 21.89 -6.67 1.35
C LEU A 71 21.21 -5.56 2.15
N ALA A 72 20.65 -5.87 3.31
CA ALA A 72 20.05 -4.89 4.20
C ALA A 72 21.09 -3.87 4.72
N TYR A 73 22.28 -4.34 5.07
CA TYR A 73 23.39 -3.49 5.50
C TYR A 73 23.83 -2.51 4.42
N VAL A 74 24.12 -2.99 3.21
CA VAL A 74 24.58 -2.13 2.10
C VAL A 74 23.53 -1.10 1.73
N ASN A 75 22.24 -1.47 1.71
CA ASN A 75 21.15 -0.52 1.50
C ASN A 75 21.11 0.56 2.61
N ALA A 76 21.27 0.15 3.88
CA ALA A 76 21.25 1.11 5.00
C ALA A 76 22.43 2.09 4.91
N VAL A 77 23.62 1.62 4.57
CA VAL A 77 24.80 2.49 4.35
C VAL A 77 24.58 3.45 3.18
N LEU A 78 24.08 2.95 2.05
CA LEU A 78 23.81 3.79 0.87
C LEU A 78 22.83 4.91 1.22
N ARG A 79 21.72 4.61 1.90
CA ARG A 79 20.75 5.60 2.32
C ARG A 79 21.32 6.59 3.34
N ALA A 80 22.04 6.11 4.35
CA ALA A 80 22.68 6.97 5.34
C ALA A 80 23.62 7.99 4.70
N VAL A 81 24.46 7.53 3.75
CA VAL A 81 25.45 8.40 3.06
C VAL A 81 24.75 9.38 2.11
N THR A 82 23.85 8.91 1.26
CA THR A 82 23.23 9.77 0.24
C THR A 82 22.26 10.76 0.86
N LEU A 83 21.40 10.36 1.81
CA LEU A 83 20.51 11.28 2.51
C LEU A 83 21.29 12.21 3.45
N GLY A 84 22.36 11.71 4.06
CA GLY A 84 23.27 12.56 4.84
C GLY A 84 23.92 13.64 3.99
N LEU A 85 24.33 13.30 2.77
CA LEU A 85 24.87 14.27 1.82
C LEU A 85 23.80 15.30 1.39
N VAL A 86 22.56 14.84 1.11
CA VAL A 86 21.42 15.74 0.86
C VAL A 86 21.24 16.72 2.03
N GLY A 87 21.17 16.22 3.26
CA GLY A 87 20.99 17.05 4.45
C GLY A 87 22.12 18.05 4.65
N CYS A 88 23.38 17.60 4.57
CA CYS A 88 24.55 18.47 4.72
C CYS A 88 24.64 19.55 3.65
N LEU A 89 24.44 19.19 2.37
CA LEU A 89 24.47 20.18 1.27
C LEU A 89 23.30 21.15 1.35
N ALA A 90 22.11 20.71 1.77
CA ALA A 90 20.96 21.57 1.95
C ALA A 90 21.18 22.58 3.11
N LEU A 91 21.76 22.13 4.23
CA LEU A 91 22.10 22.99 5.37
C LEU A 91 23.22 23.98 5.02
N ALA A 92 24.16 23.59 4.17
CA ALA A 92 25.22 24.44 3.65
C ALA A 92 24.76 25.38 2.52
N HIS A 93 23.48 25.34 2.11
CA HIS A 93 22.94 26.06 0.94
C HIS A 93 23.68 25.79 -0.38
N ALA A 94 24.30 24.61 -0.49
CA ALA A 94 25.09 24.19 -1.65
C ALA A 94 24.37 23.11 -2.51
N LEU A 95 23.13 22.75 -2.16
CA LEU A 95 22.34 21.76 -2.86
C LEU A 95 21.54 22.41 -4.00
N ASP A 96 21.81 22.01 -5.22
CA ASP A 96 20.97 22.33 -6.37
C ASP A 96 19.89 21.26 -6.58
N LEU A 97 18.88 21.57 -7.38
CA LEU A 97 17.71 20.70 -7.56
C LEU A 97 18.05 19.41 -8.33
N ILE A 98 18.95 19.47 -9.29
CA ILE A 98 19.37 18.28 -10.08
C ILE A 98 20.17 17.34 -9.19
N GLY A 99 21.14 17.85 -8.44
CA GLY A 99 21.92 17.09 -7.45
C GLY A 99 21.02 16.46 -6.39
N TYR A 100 19.99 17.21 -5.95
CA TYR A 100 18.98 16.70 -5.03
C TYR A 100 18.26 15.47 -5.58
N VAL A 101 17.67 15.57 -6.77
CA VAL A 101 16.96 14.46 -7.42
C VAL A 101 17.90 13.28 -7.69
N ALA A 102 19.14 13.54 -8.10
CA ALA A 102 20.14 12.50 -8.34
C ALA A 102 20.52 11.74 -7.04
N LEU A 103 20.74 12.46 -5.95
CA LEU A 103 21.05 11.86 -4.65
C LEU A 103 19.87 11.05 -4.08
N LEU A 104 18.63 11.54 -4.25
CA LEU A 104 17.44 10.77 -3.90
C LEU A 104 17.34 9.49 -4.72
N GLY A 105 17.58 9.56 -6.03
CA GLY A 105 17.62 8.40 -6.90
C GLY A 105 18.68 7.37 -6.48
N ALA A 106 19.87 7.85 -6.14
CA ALA A 106 20.93 6.99 -5.61
C ALA A 106 20.53 6.35 -4.27
N SER A 107 19.87 7.09 -3.38
CA SER A 107 19.44 6.59 -2.06
C SER A 107 18.48 5.40 -2.17
N SER A 108 17.63 5.38 -3.16
CA SER A 108 16.61 4.36 -3.34
C SER A 108 17.03 3.15 -4.16
N LEU A 109 18.19 3.20 -4.84
CA LEU A 109 18.62 2.19 -5.81
C LEU A 109 18.64 0.76 -5.27
N LEU A 110 18.96 0.58 -4.00
CA LEU A 110 19.02 -0.73 -3.34
C LEU A 110 17.81 -1.02 -2.45
N SER A 111 16.77 -0.17 -2.45
CA SER A 111 15.64 -0.28 -1.52
C SER A 111 14.92 -1.63 -1.60
N ALA A 112 14.69 -2.15 -2.80
CA ALA A 112 14.05 -3.46 -3.01
C ALA A 112 14.93 -4.61 -2.49
N TRP A 113 16.25 -4.54 -2.67
CA TRP A 113 17.20 -5.51 -2.15
C TRP A 113 17.33 -5.43 -0.63
N GLY A 114 17.31 -4.21 -0.07
CA GLY A 114 17.30 -3.98 1.36
C GLY A 114 16.04 -4.54 2.04
N ALA A 115 14.86 -4.32 1.43
CA ALA A 115 13.60 -4.88 1.91
C ALA A 115 13.60 -6.41 1.85
N ALA A 116 14.03 -7.00 0.73
CA ALA A 116 14.20 -8.45 0.61
C ALA A 116 15.18 -8.98 1.68
N GLY A 117 16.29 -8.26 1.91
CA GLY A 117 17.28 -8.59 2.93
C GLY A 117 16.69 -8.59 4.34
N LYS A 118 15.86 -7.62 4.70
CA LYS A 118 15.15 -7.55 5.98
C LYS A 118 14.29 -8.79 6.24
N TYR A 119 13.48 -9.19 5.25
CA TYR A 119 12.62 -10.38 5.38
C TYR A 119 13.42 -11.70 5.38
N THR A 120 14.50 -11.79 4.59
CA THR A 120 15.39 -12.94 4.62
C THR A 120 16.06 -13.07 5.97
N LEU A 121 16.52 -11.96 6.56
CA LEU A 121 17.13 -11.94 7.90
C LEU A 121 16.18 -12.49 8.97
N ILE A 122 14.89 -12.16 8.91
CA ILE A 122 13.87 -12.72 9.82
C ILE A 122 13.78 -14.24 9.64
N ALA A 123 13.78 -14.71 8.40
CA ALA A 123 13.72 -16.15 8.10
C ALA A 123 14.98 -16.90 8.53
N ASP A 124 16.16 -16.25 8.48
CA ASP A 124 17.43 -16.82 8.91
C ASP A 124 17.59 -16.90 10.44
N LEU A 125 17.04 -15.91 11.13
CA LEU A 125 17.22 -15.77 12.59
C LEU A 125 16.12 -16.41 13.42
N LEU A 126 14.91 -16.57 12.88
CA LEU A 126 13.77 -17.12 13.61
C LEU A 126 13.39 -18.52 13.14
N PRO A 127 13.04 -19.42 14.11
CA PRO A 127 12.36 -20.68 13.80
C PRO A 127 11.07 -20.41 13.01
N ALA A 128 10.60 -21.40 12.26
CA ALA A 128 9.43 -21.27 11.37
C ALA A 128 8.18 -20.75 12.12
N GLU A 129 7.96 -21.22 13.34
CA GLU A 129 6.81 -20.90 14.20
C GLU A 129 6.81 -19.41 14.64
N GLN A 130 7.99 -18.78 14.72
CA GLN A 130 8.15 -17.40 15.19
C GLN A 130 8.27 -16.39 14.04
N ARG A 131 8.40 -16.83 12.78
CA ARG A 131 8.57 -15.93 11.62
C ARG A 131 7.38 -15.02 11.39
N VAL A 132 6.17 -15.54 11.59
CA VAL A 132 4.94 -14.75 11.47
C VAL A 132 4.94 -13.63 12.51
N ALA A 133 5.21 -13.94 13.77
CA ALA A 133 5.30 -12.94 14.84
C ALA A 133 6.41 -11.90 14.57
N GLY A 134 7.58 -12.34 14.08
CA GLY A 134 8.67 -11.45 13.68
C GLY A 134 8.26 -10.49 12.58
N ASN A 135 7.65 -10.99 11.50
CA ASN A 135 7.16 -10.15 10.39
C ASN A 135 6.07 -9.17 10.86
N THR A 136 5.19 -9.60 11.77
CA THR A 136 4.14 -8.72 12.35
C THR A 136 4.76 -7.55 13.11
N VAL A 137 5.79 -7.79 13.94
CA VAL A 137 6.45 -6.72 14.70
C VAL A 137 7.12 -5.69 13.76
N PHE A 138 7.80 -6.15 12.72
CA PHE A 138 8.41 -5.25 11.73
C PHE A 138 7.35 -4.50 10.91
N GLY A 139 6.29 -5.20 10.49
CA GLY A 139 5.17 -4.57 9.78
C GLY A 139 4.45 -3.53 10.64
N LEU A 140 4.29 -3.78 11.94
CA LEU A 140 3.68 -2.83 12.87
C LEU A 140 4.56 -1.58 13.02
N ALA A 141 5.89 -1.74 13.10
CA ALA A 141 6.82 -0.61 13.13
C ALA A 141 6.72 0.22 11.84
N ASP A 142 6.72 -0.43 10.67
CA ASP A 142 6.57 0.24 9.37
C ASP A 142 5.23 1.00 9.30
N GLN A 143 4.10 0.40 9.70
CA GLN A 143 2.78 1.04 9.67
C GLN A 143 2.66 2.20 10.66
N THR A 144 3.13 2.04 11.90
CA THR A 144 3.13 3.12 12.90
C THR A 144 3.95 4.31 12.42
N SER A 145 5.08 4.05 11.78
CA SER A 145 5.97 5.08 11.24
C SER A 145 5.33 5.82 10.07
N LEU A 146 4.62 5.12 9.19
CA LEU A 146 3.88 5.73 8.09
C LEU A 146 2.77 6.67 8.59
N MET A 147 2.20 6.37 9.76
CA MET A 147 1.12 7.18 10.35
C MET A 147 1.64 8.37 11.15
N ILE A 148 2.68 8.18 11.97
CA ILE A 148 3.21 9.21 12.89
C ILE A 148 4.29 10.04 12.22
N GLY A 149 5.10 9.44 11.35
CA GLY A 149 6.25 10.08 10.70
C GLY A 149 5.91 11.38 10.00
N PRO A 150 4.92 11.42 9.07
CA PRO A 150 4.56 12.64 8.36
C PRO A 150 4.09 13.77 9.29
N ALA A 151 3.39 13.47 10.37
CA ALA A 151 2.96 14.46 11.35
C ALA A 151 4.16 15.08 12.10
N LEU A 152 5.10 14.24 12.54
CA LEU A 152 6.35 14.69 13.15
C LEU A 152 7.19 15.50 12.16
N ALA A 153 7.26 15.07 10.91
CA ALA A 153 7.97 15.80 9.85
C ALA A 153 7.41 17.21 9.66
N GLY A 154 6.09 17.37 9.69
CA GLY A 154 5.44 18.68 9.60
C GLY A 154 5.90 19.61 10.71
N VAL A 155 5.92 19.13 11.95
CA VAL A 155 6.38 19.90 13.12
C VAL A 155 7.87 20.23 13.01
N VAL A 156 8.72 19.23 12.77
CA VAL A 156 10.19 19.45 12.68
C VAL A 156 10.54 20.34 11.49
N THR A 157 9.86 20.16 10.34
CA THR A 157 10.08 21.01 9.16
C THR A 157 9.68 22.46 9.42
N ALA A 158 8.62 22.69 10.18
CA ALA A 158 8.20 24.05 10.56
C ALA A 158 9.19 24.73 11.52
N LEU A 159 9.77 23.98 12.45
CA LEU A 159 10.68 24.50 13.47
C LEU A 159 12.14 24.64 12.97
N ALA A 160 12.62 23.67 12.23
CA ALA A 160 14.03 23.52 11.88
C ALA A 160 14.30 23.35 10.36
N GLY A 161 13.26 23.26 9.56
CA GLY A 161 13.34 23.11 8.12
C GLY A 161 13.43 21.63 7.64
N PRO A 162 13.15 21.39 6.33
CA PRO A 162 13.10 20.04 5.77
C PRO A 162 14.47 19.35 5.72
N ALA A 163 15.57 20.12 5.60
CA ALA A 163 16.93 19.58 5.58
C ALA A 163 17.26 18.85 6.89
N VAL A 164 16.81 19.37 8.04
CA VAL A 164 17.00 18.73 9.35
C VAL A 164 16.28 17.39 9.41
N VAL A 165 15.06 17.31 8.90
CA VAL A 165 14.29 16.05 8.85
C VAL A 165 15.04 14.99 8.03
N ILE A 166 15.55 15.36 6.84
CA ILE A 166 16.33 14.43 5.99
C ILE A 166 17.63 14.02 6.68
N THR A 167 18.28 14.93 7.42
CA THR A 167 19.47 14.58 8.20
C THR A 167 19.15 13.62 9.35
N MET A 168 18.01 13.80 10.02
CA MET A 168 17.54 12.87 11.06
C MET A 168 17.24 11.48 10.47
N ASP A 169 16.66 11.43 9.29
CA ASP A 169 16.43 10.18 8.56
C ASP A 169 17.77 9.50 8.20
N ALA A 170 18.73 10.24 7.64
CA ALA A 170 20.07 9.74 7.38
C ALA A 170 20.74 9.17 8.64
N ALA A 171 20.61 9.86 9.78
CA ALA A 171 21.12 9.37 11.06
C ALA A 171 20.43 8.07 11.51
N SER A 172 19.12 7.96 11.31
CA SER A 172 18.36 6.74 11.62
C SER A 172 18.84 5.55 10.79
N TRP A 173 19.11 5.76 9.49
CA TRP A 173 19.71 4.76 8.61
C TRP A 173 21.15 4.41 9.00
N ALA A 174 21.94 5.37 9.50
CA ALA A 174 23.27 5.10 10.03
C ALA A 174 23.22 4.20 11.27
N VAL A 175 22.30 4.47 12.21
CA VAL A 175 22.06 3.61 13.38
C VAL A 175 21.66 2.19 12.95
N LEU A 176 20.79 2.07 11.95
CA LEU A 176 20.40 0.77 11.41
C LEU A 176 21.58 0.06 10.72
N ALA A 177 22.41 0.79 9.96
CA ALA A 177 23.62 0.24 9.33
C ALA A 177 24.59 -0.32 10.38
N VAL A 178 24.85 0.41 11.46
CA VAL A 178 25.64 -0.08 12.58
C VAL A 178 25.04 -1.34 13.18
N SER A 179 23.72 -1.38 13.39
CA SER A 179 23.02 -2.56 13.91
C SER A 179 23.21 -3.78 12.98
N TYR A 180 23.14 -3.60 11.66
CA TYR A 180 23.38 -4.68 10.70
C TYR A 180 24.86 -5.09 10.62
N ALA A 181 25.81 -4.15 10.72
CA ALA A 181 27.23 -4.46 10.73
C ALA A 181 27.62 -5.47 11.81
N TRP A 182 26.98 -5.39 12.97
CA TRP A 182 27.21 -6.33 14.09
C TRP A 182 26.62 -7.73 13.81
N ILE A 183 25.64 -7.84 12.94
CA ILE A 183 24.89 -9.07 12.70
C ILE A 183 25.39 -9.81 11.45
N VAL A 184 25.86 -9.08 10.43
CA VAL A 184 26.33 -9.67 9.18
C VAL A 184 27.33 -10.82 9.39
N PRO A 185 28.40 -10.69 10.22
CA PRO A 185 29.36 -11.79 10.42
C PRO A 185 28.75 -13.01 11.09
N MET A 186 27.73 -12.81 11.95
CA MET A 186 27.08 -13.89 12.67
C MET A 186 26.10 -14.65 11.75
N VAL A 187 25.29 -13.93 10.96
CA VAL A 187 24.31 -14.53 10.05
C VAL A 187 25.01 -15.28 8.93
N SER A 188 26.10 -14.74 8.37
CA SER A 188 26.86 -15.43 7.31
C SER A 188 27.39 -16.80 7.74
N ARG A 189 27.75 -16.96 9.02
CA ARG A 189 28.16 -18.28 9.59
C ARG A 189 26.98 -19.23 9.72
N LEU A 190 25.79 -18.74 10.05
CA LEU A 190 24.56 -19.53 10.20
C LEU A 190 23.98 -19.98 8.86
N THR A 191 24.02 -19.10 7.85
CA THR A 191 23.48 -19.39 6.51
C THR A 191 24.36 -20.35 5.72
N ALA A 192 25.69 -20.28 5.85
CA ALA A 192 26.61 -21.24 5.25
C ALA A 192 26.34 -22.71 5.70
N ALA A 193 25.75 -22.87 6.88
CA ALA A 193 25.33 -24.18 7.38
C ALA A 193 23.93 -24.64 6.84
N ARG A 194 23.13 -23.70 6.29
CA ARG A 194 21.72 -23.94 5.92
C ARG A 194 21.44 -24.03 4.40
N GLU A 195 22.37 -23.76 3.53
CA GLU A 195 22.21 -23.67 2.06
C GLU A 195 21.79 -24.96 1.33
N ARG A 196 21.39 -26.01 2.08
CA ARG A 196 20.96 -27.30 1.52
C ARG A 196 19.49 -27.68 1.70
N ALA A 197 18.64 -26.79 2.11
CA ALA A 197 17.20 -27.07 2.19
C ALA A 197 16.47 -26.41 1.01
N ASP A 198 15.85 -27.26 0.19
CA ASP A 198 15.10 -26.92 -1.02
C ASP A 198 14.07 -25.80 -0.79
N ALA A 199 14.24 -24.68 -1.47
CA ALA A 199 13.22 -23.64 -1.54
C ALA A 199 12.08 -24.12 -2.44
N PRO A 200 10.81 -24.05 -2.00
CA PRO A 200 9.67 -24.40 -2.84
C PRO A 200 9.64 -23.57 -4.13
N THR A 201 9.24 -24.19 -5.24
CA THR A 201 9.23 -23.53 -6.55
C THR A 201 8.12 -22.48 -6.66
N PRO A 202 8.38 -21.29 -7.23
CA PRO A 202 7.39 -20.20 -7.42
C PRO A 202 6.17 -20.62 -8.28
N ALA A 203 6.30 -21.64 -9.08
CA ALA A 203 5.27 -22.11 -10.03
C ALA A 203 3.96 -22.53 -9.33
N GLY A 204 4.03 -23.18 -8.17
CA GLY A 204 2.84 -23.61 -7.42
C GLY A 204 2.02 -22.45 -6.84
N ALA A 205 2.69 -21.42 -6.32
CA ALA A 205 2.02 -20.25 -5.78
C ALA A 205 1.31 -19.41 -6.87
N TRP A 206 1.89 -19.33 -8.07
CA TRP A 206 1.26 -18.65 -9.20
C TRP A 206 0.04 -19.42 -9.74
N ALA A 207 0.11 -20.75 -9.78
CA ALA A 207 -1.04 -21.59 -10.10
C ALA A 207 -2.18 -21.41 -9.10
N LEU A 208 -1.87 -21.35 -7.80
CA LEU A 208 -2.83 -21.08 -6.73
C LEU A 208 -3.51 -19.70 -6.86
N ILE A 209 -2.73 -18.64 -7.16
CA ILE A 209 -3.30 -17.31 -7.41
C ILE A 209 -4.28 -17.38 -8.59
N ARG A 210 -3.94 -18.08 -9.68
CA ARG A 210 -4.81 -18.19 -10.86
C ARG A 210 -6.06 -19.06 -10.63
N SER A 211 -5.96 -20.08 -9.79
CA SER A 211 -7.09 -20.97 -9.51
C SER A 211 -8.19 -20.32 -8.67
N ASN A 212 -7.85 -19.30 -7.86
CA ASN A 212 -8.83 -18.54 -7.07
C ASN A 212 -9.04 -17.15 -7.69
N PRO A 213 -10.17 -16.89 -8.38
CA PRO A 213 -10.39 -15.64 -9.10
C PRO A 213 -10.44 -14.39 -8.20
N VAL A 214 -10.61 -14.57 -6.89
CA VAL A 214 -10.58 -13.45 -5.92
C VAL A 214 -9.20 -12.85 -5.82
N LEU A 215 -8.14 -13.67 -5.83
CA LEU A 215 -6.77 -13.22 -5.60
C LEU A 215 -6.23 -12.30 -6.72
N PRO A 216 -6.29 -12.69 -8.02
CA PRO A 216 -5.84 -11.80 -9.09
C PRO A 216 -6.72 -10.56 -9.21
N GLY A 217 -8.03 -10.67 -8.96
CA GLY A 217 -8.92 -9.51 -8.93
C GLY A 217 -8.56 -8.52 -7.84
N LEU A 218 -8.24 -8.99 -6.64
CA LEU A 218 -7.83 -8.14 -5.53
C LEU A 218 -6.43 -7.53 -5.77
N ILE A 219 -5.50 -8.26 -6.40
CA ILE A 219 -4.20 -7.70 -6.83
C ILE A 219 -4.41 -6.58 -7.85
N ALA A 220 -5.24 -6.81 -8.87
CA ALA A 220 -5.53 -5.81 -9.90
C ALA A 220 -6.21 -4.57 -9.31
N LEU A 221 -7.23 -4.75 -8.46
CA LEU A 221 -7.89 -3.66 -7.76
C LEU A 221 -6.90 -2.86 -6.90
N SER A 222 -6.05 -3.54 -6.12
CA SER A 222 -5.04 -2.89 -5.29
C SER A 222 -4.01 -2.15 -6.13
N PHE A 223 -3.56 -2.72 -7.24
CA PHE A 223 -2.57 -2.10 -8.13
C PHE A 223 -3.10 -0.77 -8.70
N VAL A 224 -4.30 -0.79 -9.28
CA VAL A 224 -4.90 0.42 -9.85
C VAL A 224 -5.24 1.44 -8.76
N PHE A 225 -5.69 0.99 -7.59
CA PHE A 225 -5.96 1.86 -6.45
C PHE A 225 -4.71 2.60 -5.97
N TYR A 226 -3.57 1.90 -5.78
CA TYR A 226 -2.30 2.54 -5.41
C TYR A 226 -1.73 3.40 -6.54
N LEU A 227 -1.93 3.00 -7.80
CA LEU A 227 -1.54 3.82 -8.95
C LEU A 227 -2.27 5.18 -8.94
N LEU A 228 -3.56 5.18 -8.67
CA LEU A 228 -4.39 6.40 -8.57
C LEU A 228 -4.11 7.21 -7.30
N TYR A 229 -3.62 6.58 -6.25
CA TYR A 229 -3.17 7.27 -5.03
C TYR A 229 -1.84 8.03 -5.24
N GLY A 230 -0.93 7.50 -6.05
CA GLY A 230 0.39 8.11 -6.27
C GLY A 230 0.37 9.61 -6.62
N PRO A 231 -0.48 10.09 -7.54
CA PRO A 231 -0.58 11.51 -7.84
C PRO A 231 -1.01 12.39 -6.65
N VAL A 232 -1.74 11.83 -5.67
CA VAL A 232 -2.14 12.56 -4.44
C VAL A 232 -0.90 12.93 -3.61
N GLU A 233 0.12 12.05 -3.56
CA GLU A 233 1.38 12.29 -2.83
C GLU A 233 2.14 13.51 -3.39
N VAL A 234 2.02 13.78 -4.70
CA VAL A 234 2.61 14.96 -5.35
C VAL A 234 1.70 16.18 -5.23
N ALA A 235 0.42 15.98 -5.45
CA ALA A 235 -0.56 17.08 -5.48
C ALA A 235 -0.79 17.70 -4.10
N LEU A 236 -0.82 16.92 -3.03
CA LEU A 236 -1.13 17.43 -1.69
C LEU A 236 -0.11 18.46 -1.18
N PRO A 237 1.23 18.23 -1.24
CA PRO A 237 2.21 19.25 -0.88
C PRO A 237 2.10 20.52 -1.73
N VAL A 238 1.88 20.39 -3.04
CA VAL A 238 1.71 21.52 -3.95
C VAL A 238 0.40 22.27 -3.64
N HIS A 239 -0.69 21.56 -3.37
CA HIS A 239 -1.97 22.13 -2.96
C HIS A 239 -1.84 22.95 -1.68
N VAL A 240 -1.16 22.41 -0.66
CA VAL A 240 -0.92 23.10 0.60
C VAL A 240 -0.08 24.36 0.38
N ALA A 241 0.97 24.28 -0.43
CA ALA A 241 1.88 25.41 -0.65
C ALA A 241 1.26 26.49 -1.56
N SER A 242 0.66 26.10 -2.68
CA SER A 242 0.24 27.03 -3.73
C SER A 242 -1.21 27.48 -3.62
N ASP A 243 -2.13 26.55 -3.29
CA ASP A 243 -3.57 26.86 -3.26
C ASP A 243 -4.04 27.31 -1.88
N LEU A 244 -3.48 26.74 -0.81
CA LEU A 244 -3.82 27.11 0.57
C LEU A 244 -2.85 28.14 1.17
N HIS A 245 -1.76 28.47 0.46
CA HIS A 245 -0.67 29.34 0.95
C HIS A 245 -0.17 28.92 2.34
N GLY A 246 -0.20 27.59 2.60
CA GLY A 246 0.12 27.01 3.89
C GLY A 246 1.60 26.71 4.04
N SER A 247 1.98 26.38 5.27
CA SER A 247 3.34 25.97 5.62
C SER A 247 3.49 24.44 5.63
N ALA A 248 4.73 23.96 5.80
CA ALA A 248 4.99 22.54 6.05
C ALA A 248 4.25 21.99 7.28
N ALA A 249 3.99 22.84 8.29
CA ALA A 249 3.18 22.46 9.44
C ALA A 249 1.74 22.10 9.04
N LEU A 250 1.14 22.87 8.13
CA LEU A 250 -0.21 22.54 7.62
C LEU A 250 -0.20 21.21 6.86
N LEU A 251 0.82 20.94 6.04
CA LEU A 251 0.98 19.62 5.41
C LEU A 251 1.11 18.50 6.46
N GLY A 252 1.88 18.76 7.53
CA GLY A 252 1.95 17.84 8.68
C GLY A 252 0.60 17.61 9.35
N VAL A 253 -0.24 18.65 9.47
CA VAL A 253 -1.61 18.53 10.00
C VAL A 253 -2.48 17.64 9.09
N PHE A 254 -2.41 17.77 7.76
CA PHE A 254 -3.10 16.87 6.84
C PHE A 254 -2.72 15.41 7.10
N TRP A 255 -1.42 15.13 7.20
CA TRP A 255 -0.95 13.76 7.45
C TRP A 255 -1.26 13.26 8.87
N ALA A 256 -1.25 14.14 9.87
CA ALA A 256 -1.66 13.78 11.24
C ALA A 256 -3.13 13.38 11.29
N VAL A 257 -3.98 14.18 10.65
CA VAL A 257 -5.42 13.91 10.53
C VAL A 257 -5.68 12.60 9.76
N PHE A 258 -4.93 12.35 8.68
CA PHE A 258 -4.95 11.08 7.97
C PHE A 258 -4.55 9.92 8.90
N GLY A 259 -3.43 10.03 9.60
CA GLY A 259 -2.95 8.99 10.51
C GLY A 259 -3.98 8.64 11.58
N VAL A 260 -4.57 9.64 12.22
CA VAL A 260 -5.63 9.45 13.23
C VAL A 260 -6.85 8.75 12.62
N GLY A 261 -7.32 9.22 11.45
CA GLY A 261 -8.44 8.59 10.75
C GLY A 261 -8.16 7.13 10.42
N ALA A 262 -6.97 6.82 9.89
CA ALA A 262 -6.57 5.47 9.51
C ALA A 262 -6.49 4.52 10.73
N ILE A 263 -6.04 5.01 11.91
CA ILE A 263 -6.05 4.22 13.15
C ILE A 263 -7.49 3.85 13.53
N PHE A 264 -8.40 4.81 13.55
CA PHE A 264 -9.81 4.52 13.87
C PHE A 264 -10.45 3.59 12.83
N GLY A 265 -10.09 3.75 11.55
CA GLY A 265 -10.53 2.84 10.50
C GLY A 265 -10.03 1.41 10.71
N GLU A 266 -8.76 1.24 11.05
CA GLU A 266 -8.15 -0.06 11.31
C GLU A 266 -8.81 -0.79 12.50
N LEU A 267 -9.24 -0.05 13.53
CA LEU A 267 -10.00 -0.62 14.64
C LEU A 267 -11.36 -1.21 14.21
N ALA A 268 -11.91 -0.77 13.08
CA ALA A 268 -13.12 -1.34 12.52
C ALA A 268 -12.89 -2.61 11.67
N ALA A 269 -11.64 -2.93 11.31
CA ALA A 269 -11.31 -4.07 10.45
C ALA A 269 -11.86 -5.42 10.93
N PRO A 270 -11.83 -5.79 12.24
CA PRO A 270 -12.40 -7.05 12.71
C PRO A 270 -13.91 -7.17 12.47
N PHE A 271 -14.65 -6.06 12.50
CA PHE A 271 -16.08 -6.04 12.22
C PHE A 271 -16.34 -6.15 10.71
N LEU A 272 -15.59 -5.42 9.90
CA LEU A 272 -15.69 -5.42 8.45
C LEU A 272 -15.27 -6.76 7.83
N ARG A 273 -14.39 -7.53 8.46
CA ARG A 273 -13.99 -8.88 8.02
C ARG A 273 -15.17 -9.86 7.94
N ARG A 274 -16.26 -9.61 8.68
CA ARG A 274 -17.48 -10.44 8.62
C ARG A 274 -18.33 -10.17 7.38
N LEU A 275 -18.08 -9.06 6.68
CA LEU A 275 -18.81 -8.66 5.48
C LEU A 275 -18.22 -9.35 4.24
N PRO A 276 -19.02 -9.50 3.16
CA PRO A 276 -18.51 -10.04 1.90
C PRO A 276 -17.33 -9.22 1.37
N VAL A 277 -16.27 -9.90 0.94
CA VAL A 277 -14.98 -9.28 0.53
C VAL A 277 -15.18 -8.18 -0.50
N TRP A 278 -15.87 -8.48 -1.61
CA TRP A 278 -15.96 -7.57 -2.74
C TRP A 278 -16.75 -6.29 -2.44
N PRO A 279 -17.97 -6.33 -1.85
CA PRO A 279 -18.68 -5.11 -1.45
C PRO A 279 -17.86 -4.26 -0.48
N THR A 280 -17.14 -4.87 0.45
CA THR A 280 -16.30 -4.17 1.41
C THR A 280 -15.11 -3.49 0.73
N MET A 281 -14.35 -4.21 -0.11
CA MET A 281 -13.21 -3.65 -0.83
C MET A 281 -13.62 -2.54 -1.81
N THR A 282 -14.68 -2.75 -2.59
CA THR A 282 -15.19 -1.72 -3.51
C THR A 282 -15.78 -0.53 -2.77
N GLY A 283 -16.43 -0.75 -1.63
CA GLY A 283 -16.95 0.30 -0.74
C GLY A 283 -15.82 1.19 -0.19
N ILE A 284 -14.69 0.60 0.21
CA ILE A 284 -13.51 1.36 0.64
C ILE A 284 -12.96 2.21 -0.51
N VAL A 285 -12.80 1.63 -1.71
CA VAL A 285 -12.30 2.36 -2.89
C VAL A 285 -13.22 3.52 -3.26
N LEU A 286 -14.54 3.29 -3.31
CA LEU A 286 -15.52 4.34 -3.61
C LEU A 286 -15.53 5.43 -2.54
N GLY A 287 -15.55 5.04 -1.28
CA GLY A 287 -15.58 5.97 -0.15
C GLY A 287 -14.32 6.83 -0.08
N TRP A 288 -13.13 6.25 -0.30
CA TRP A 288 -11.89 7.00 -0.42
C TRP A 288 -11.93 8.01 -1.57
N GLY A 289 -12.35 7.57 -2.79
CA GLY A 289 -12.49 8.45 -3.93
C GLY A 289 -13.44 9.63 -3.65
N LEU A 290 -14.61 9.36 -3.07
CA LEU A 290 -15.58 10.40 -2.69
C LEU A 290 -15.01 11.37 -1.65
N ALA A 291 -14.26 10.88 -0.66
CA ALA A 291 -13.63 11.70 0.35
C ALA A 291 -12.51 12.61 -0.19
N LEU A 292 -11.89 12.26 -1.31
CA LEU A 292 -10.90 13.11 -1.97
C LEU A 292 -11.51 14.27 -2.77
N VAL A 293 -12.78 14.18 -3.20
CA VAL A 293 -13.42 15.20 -4.04
C VAL A 293 -13.36 16.62 -3.44
N PRO A 294 -13.67 16.84 -2.14
CA PRO A 294 -13.57 18.16 -1.53
C PRO A 294 -12.19 18.80 -1.61
N LEU A 295 -11.11 18.00 -1.57
CA LEU A 295 -9.74 18.51 -1.67
C LEU A 295 -9.43 19.11 -3.04
N GLY A 296 -10.07 18.59 -4.09
CA GLY A 296 -9.93 19.12 -5.45
C GLY A 296 -10.84 20.31 -5.76
N LEU A 297 -11.81 20.59 -4.89
CA LEU A 297 -12.72 21.74 -5.03
C LEU A 297 -12.24 22.94 -4.21
N VAL A 298 -12.84 24.10 -4.45
CA VAL A 298 -12.59 25.28 -3.59
C VAL A 298 -13.42 25.15 -2.33
N THR A 299 -12.85 24.57 -1.30
CA THR A 299 -13.52 24.30 -0.02
C THR A 299 -12.79 24.98 1.14
N PRO A 300 -13.49 25.31 2.24
CA PRO A 300 -12.82 25.80 3.45
C PRO A 300 -11.91 24.70 4.04
N LEU A 301 -10.79 25.12 4.65
CA LEU A 301 -9.76 24.21 5.17
C LEU A 301 -10.30 23.13 6.11
N TRP A 302 -11.24 23.48 7.00
CA TRP A 302 -11.82 22.53 7.94
C TRP A 302 -12.58 21.40 7.23
N LEU A 303 -13.24 21.70 6.10
CA LEU A 303 -13.93 20.68 5.29
C LEU A 303 -12.94 19.80 4.55
N ALA A 304 -11.85 20.35 4.02
CA ALA A 304 -10.77 19.59 3.39
C ALA A 304 -10.12 18.63 4.40
N LEU A 305 -9.80 19.11 5.61
CA LEU A 305 -9.25 18.27 6.69
C LEU A 305 -10.24 17.19 7.13
N GLY A 306 -11.52 17.54 7.32
CA GLY A 306 -12.57 16.59 7.68
C GLY A 306 -12.80 15.52 6.61
N ALA A 307 -12.78 15.90 5.34
CA ALA A 307 -12.90 14.98 4.22
C ALA A 307 -11.67 14.03 4.13
N PHE A 308 -10.47 14.57 4.36
CA PHE A 308 -9.25 13.74 4.37
C PHE A 308 -9.21 12.78 5.56
N PHE A 309 -9.69 13.22 6.74
CA PHE A 309 -9.90 12.34 7.89
C PHE A 309 -10.89 11.21 7.58
N LEU A 310 -12.04 11.55 7.00
CA LEU A 310 -13.06 10.56 6.62
C LEU A 310 -12.52 9.57 5.58
N GLY A 311 -11.77 10.07 4.61
CA GLY A 311 -11.09 9.21 3.64
C GLY A 311 -10.12 8.23 4.31
N ALA A 312 -9.31 8.72 5.23
CA ALA A 312 -8.37 7.90 5.99
C ALA A 312 -9.09 6.86 6.87
N LEU A 313 -10.19 7.24 7.52
CA LEU A 313 -11.04 6.34 8.29
C LEU A 313 -11.58 5.19 7.42
N ILE A 314 -12.02 5.49 6.21
CA ILE A 314 -12.52 4.50 5.25
C ILE A 314 -11.37 3.64 4.72
N TRP A 315 -10.19 4.24 4.43
CA TRP A 315 -9.03 3.55 3.89
C TRP A 315 -8.34 2.64 4.93
N GLY A 316 -8.38 2.99 6.22
CA GLY A 316 -7.63 2.32 7.30
C GLY A 316 -7.68 0.79 7.24
N PRO A 317 -8.84 0.14 7.18
CA PRO A 317 -8.94 -1.31 7.19
C PRO A 317 -8.48 -2.00 5.90
N TRP A 318 -8.15 -1.26 4.84
CA TRP A 318 -7.80 -1.80 3.52
C TRP A 318 -6.68 -2.84 3.57
N MET A 319 -5.59 -2.51 4.26
CA MET A 319 -4.39 -3.35 4.26
C MET A 319 -4.64 -4.68 4.99
N SER A 320 -5.22 -4.64 6.18
CA SER A 320 -5.48 -5.81 7.00
C SER A 320 -6.56 -6.72 6.38
N LEU A 321 -7.65 -6.14 5.84
CA LEU A 321 -8.68 -6.90 5.15
C LEU A 321 -8.15 -7.53 3.86
N SER A 322 -7.40 -6.78 3.05
CA SER A 322 -6.75 -7.31 1.86
C SER A 322 -5.81 -8.47 2.21
N MET A 323 -4.97 -8.32 3.25
CA MET A 323 -4.04 -9.35 3.69
C MET A 323 -4.77 -10.61 4.18
N ALA A 324 -5.85 -10.44 4.96
CA ALA A 324 -6.64 -11.56 5.46
C ALA A 324 -7.18 -12.46 4.34
N VAL A 325 -7.65 -11.86 3.23
CA VAL A 325 -8.14 -12.65 2.07
C VAL A 325 -7.04 -13.55 1.50
N PHE A 326 -5.80 -13.06 1.41
CA PHE A 326 -4.67 -13.89 0.93
C PHE A 326 -4.30 -14.97 1.94
N GLN A 327 -4.36 -14.66 3.24
CA GLN A 327 -4.08 -15.62 4.31
C GLN A 327 -5.13 -16.74 4.37
N ASP A 328 -6.41 -16.41 4.18
CA ASP A 328 -7.51 -17.37 4.18
C ASP A 328 -7.53 -18.26 2.91
N ALA A 329 -7.02 -17.73 1.78
CA ALA A 329 -7.03 -18.44 0.51
C ALA A 329 -5.80 -19.33 0.25
N ALA A 330 -4.68 -19.08 0.94
CA ALA A 330 -3.42 -19.78 0.70
C ALA A 330 -3.09 -20.75 1.84
N PRO A 331 -2.75 -22.03 1.52
CA PRO A 331 -2.28 -22.96 2.53
C PRO A 331 -0.97 -22.45 3.17
N PRO A 332 -0.68 -22.77 4.45
CA PRO A 332 0.48 -22.27 5.16
C PRO A 332 1.82 -22.48 4.42
N SER A 333 1.94 -23.58 3.68
CA SER A 333 3.13 -23.91 2.88
C SER A 333 3.36 -22.99 1.67
N ALA A 334 2.31 -22.40 1.09
CA ALA A 334 2.38 -21.53 -0.09
C ALA A 334 2.19 -20.05 0.24
N LEU A 335 1.72 -19.72 1.46
CA LEU A 335 1.35 -18.35 1.85
C LEU A 335 2.49 -17.35 1.64
N ALA A 336 3.71 -17.68 2.07
CA ALA A 336 4.87 -16.79 1.94
C ALA A 336 5.15 -16.44 0.47
N GLN A 337 5.01 -17.41 -0.45
CA GLN A 337 5.22 -17.20 -1.88
C GLN A 337 4.10 -16.40 -2.52
N VAL A 338 2.85 -16.65 -2.16
CA VAL A 338 1.68 -15.89 -2.62
C VAL A 338 1.81 -14.42 -2.22
N LEU A 339 2.20 -14.15 -0.98
CA LEU A 339 2.43 -12.79 -0.48
C LEU A 339 3.63 -12.12 -1.14
N ALA A 340 4.70 -12.88 -1.46
CA ALA A 340 5.85 -12.36 -2.20
C ALA A 340 5.46 -11.96 -3.63
N ILE A 341 4.68 -12.77 -4.34
CA ILE A 341 4.16 -12.44 -5.67
C ILE A 341 3.28 -11.18 -5.61
N ARG A 342 2.33 -11.13 -4.65
CA ARG A 342 1.49 -9.94 -4.43
C ARG A 342 2.35 -8.70 -4.20
N GLY A 343 3.31 -8.77 -3.29
CA GLY A 343 4.21 -7.65 -2.99
C GLY A 343 5.01 -7.19 -4.20
N SER A 344 5.57 -8.13 -4.98
CA SER A 344 6.33 -7.82 -6.20
C SER A 344 5.48 -7.14 -7.28
N LEU A 345 4.20 -7.47 -7.38
CA LEU A 345 3.28 -6.83 -8.33
C LEU A 345 2.87 -5.43 -7.86
N LEU A 346 2.64 -5.24 -6.55
CA LEU A 346 2.16 -3.97 -6.01
C LEU A 346 3.28 -2.93 -5.80
N ILE A 347 4.54 -3.35 -5.73
CA ILE A 347 5.68 -2.46 -5.41
C ILE A 347 5.85 -1.31 -6.41
N LEU A 348 5.38 -1.48 -7.65
CA LEU A 348 5.49 -0.47 -8.70
C LEU A 348 4.28 0.47 -8.76
N ALA A 349 3.16 0.10 -8.14
CA ALA A 349 1.89 0.81 -8.34
C ALA A 349 1.95 2.27 -7.88
N SER A 350 2.29 2.53 -6.60
CA SER A 350 2.41 3.91 -6.08
C SER A 350 3.55 4.69 -6.73
N PRO A 351 4.79 4.17 -6.86
CA PRO A 351 5.87 4.90 -7.52
C PRO A 351 5.57 5.32 -8.96
N VAL A 352 4.92 4.46 -9.74
CA VAL A 352 4.49 4.83 -11.10
C VAL A 352 3.43 5.91 -11.06
N GLY A 353 2.42 5.77 -10.18
CA GLY A 353 1.41 6.79 -9.96
C GLY A 353 2.01 8.14 -9.55
N THR A 354 2.96 8.14 -8.63
CA THR A 354 3.68 9.33 -8.18
C THR A 354 4.47 9.99 -9.31
N ALA A 355 5.16 9.20 -10.14
CA ALA A 355 5.88 9.71 -11.29
C ALA A 355 4.93 10.39 -12.32
N LEU A 356 3.74 9.83 -12.50
CA LEU A 356 2.70 10.45 -13.33
C LEU A 356 2.12 11.71 -12.68
N GLY A 357 2.13 11.79 -11.35
CA GLY A 357 1.61 12.93 -10.58
C GLY A 357 2.27 14.26 -10.96
N GLY A 358 3.59 14.27 -11.18
CA GLY A 358 4.32 15.49 -11.56
C GLY A 358 3.78 16.15 -12.82
N PRO A 359 3.78 15.45 -13.98
CA PRO A 359 3.18 15.96 -15.23
C PRO A 359 1.70 16.33 -15.11
N ILE A 360 0.90 15.55 -14.36
CA ILE A 360 -0.53 15.85 -14.17
C ILE A 360 -0.69 17.15 -13.38
N VAL A 361 0.07 17.34 -12.29
CA VAL A 361 0.06 18.61 -11.52
C VAL A 361 0.54 19.78 -12.38
N ALA A 362 1.53 19.57 -13.25
CA ALA A 362 2.01 20.61 -14.16
C ALA A 362 0.96 21.06 -15.16
N GLY A 363 0.12 20.14 -15.65
CA GLY A 363 -0.92 20.42 -16.65
C GLY A 363 -2.25 20.89 -16.06
N LEU A 364 -2.69 20.30 -14.94
CA LEU A 364 -4.01 20.52 -14.36
C LEU A 364 -3.99 21.27 -13.02
N GLY A 365 -2.81 21.57 -12.50
CA GLY A 365 -2.64 22.09 -11.14
C GLY A 365 -2.88 21.03 -10.07
N ALA A 366 -2.63 21.40 -8.80
CA ALA A 366 -2.77 20.48 -7.69
C ALA A 366 -4.23 20.03 -7.48
N ARG A 367 -5.18 20.97 -7.50
CA ARG A 367 -6.62 20.66 -7.37
C ARG A 367 -7.13 19.75 -8.48
N GLY A 368 -6.76 20.05 -9.73
CA GLY A 368 -7.13 19.22 -10.89
C GLY A 368 -6.60 17.79 -10.76
N THR A 369 -5.38 17.62 -10.25
CA THR A 369 -4.77 16.32 -10.01
C THR A 369 -5.49 15.54 -8.90
N LEU A 370 -5.86 16.21 -7.79
CA LEU A 370 -6.66 15.61 -6.73
C LEU A 370 -8.03 15.15 -7.24
N LEU A 371 -8.68 15.96 -8.10
CA LEU A 371 -9.95 15.57 -8.74
C LEU A 371 -9.79 14.39 -9.70
N VAL A 372 -8.75 14.37 -10.52
CA VAL A 372 -8.45 13.24 -11.42
C VAL A 372 -8.25 11.96 -10.63
N SER A 373 -7.48 12.00 -9.54
CA SER A 373 -7.29 10.85 -8.64
C SER A 373 -8.61 10.43 -7.97
N ALA A 374 -9.41 11.39 -7.50
CA ALA A 374 -10.72 11.13 -6.88
C ALA A 374 -11.69 10.47 -7.86
N LEU A 375 -11.89 11.07 -9.03
CA LEU A 375 -12.80 10.56 -10.06
C LEU A 375 -12.33 9.23 -10.65
N GLY A 376 -11.02 9.07 -10.86
CA GLY A 376 -10.42 7.80 -11.29
C GLY A 376 -10.67 6.69 -10.27
N THR A 377 -10.54 7.00 -8.98
CA THR A 377 -10.79 6.03 -7.90
C THR A 377 -12.28 5.69 -7.78
N ILE A 378 -13.17 6.67 -7.92
CA ILE A 378 -14.61 6.42 -7.98
C ILE A 378 -14.96 5.54 -9.19
N ALA A 379 -14.41 5.88 -10.37
CA ALA A 379 -14.62 5.09 -11.59
C ALA A 379 -14.12 3.63 -11.41
N LEU A 380 -12.95 3.43 -10.78
CA LEU A 380 -12.42 2.10 -10.46
C LEU A 380 -13.40 1.31 -9.57
N GLY A 381 -13.92 1.92 -8.52
CA GLY A 381 -14.89 1.28 -7.63
C GLY A 381 -16.20 0.93 -8.35
N LEU A 382 -16.73 1.84 -9.17
CA LEU A 382 -17.94 1.62 -9.96
C LEU A 382 -17.74 0.49 -11.01
N VAL A 383 -16.67 0.56 -11.80
CA VAL A 383 -16.33 -0.48 -12.79
C VAL A 383 -16.17 -1.83 -12.12
N THR A 384 -15.45 -1.91 -11.00
CA THR A 384 -15.30 -3.17 -10.25
C THR A 384 -16.65 -3.70 -9.78
N THR A 385 -17.52 -2.83 -9.26
CA THR A 385 -18.88 -3.22 -8.83
C THR A 385 -19.71 -3.76 -10.00
N VAL A 386 -19.70 -3.08 -11.14
CA VAL A 386 -20.42 -3.52 -12.34
C VAL A 386 -19.90 -4.87 -12.84
N VAL A 387 -18.58 -5.04 -12.95
CA VAL A 387 -17.96 -6.30 -13.37
C VAL A 387 -18.39 -7.45 -12.45
N LEU A 388 -18.39 -7.21 -11.14
CA LEU A 388 -18.80 -8.22 -10.16
C LEU A 388 -20.29 -8.55 -10.25
N CYS A 389 -21.15 -7.56 -10.48
CA CYS A 389 -22.59 -7.76 -10.67
C CYS A 389 -22.87 -8.59 -11.95
N VAL A 390 -22.23 -8.25 -13.07
CA VAL A 390 -22.34 -8.99 -14.33
C VAL A 390 -21.82 -10.42 -14.18
N ALA A 391 -20.65 -10.60 -13.53
CA ALA A 391 -20.10 -11.94 -13.30
C ALA A 391 -21.00 -12.79 -12.39
N ARG A 392 -21.68 -12.20 -11.41
CA ARG A 392 -22.67 -12.90 -10.56
C ARG A 392 -23.93 -13.26 -11.34
N ALA A 393 -24.43 -12.35 -12.18
CA ALA A 393 -25.59 -12.59 -13.02
C ALA A 393 -25.33 -13.73 -14.03
N ALA A 394 -24.14 -13.74 -14.65
CA ALA A 394 -23.73 -14.79 -15.60
C ALA A 394 -23.56 -16.19 -14.95
N ARG A 395 -23.29 -16.24 -13.64
CA ARG A 395 -23.15 -17.51 -12.89
C ARG A 395 -24.49 -18.04 -12.35
N ARG A 396 -25.57 -17.28 -12.41
CA ARG A 396 -26.91 -17.78 -12.05
C ARG A 396 -27.36 -18.71 -13.17
N PRO A 397 -27.72 -19.99 -12.87
CA PRO A 397 -28.28 -20.84 -13.87
C PRO A 397 -29.55 -20.19 -14.46
N PRO A 398 -29.78 -20.27 -15.77
CA PRO A 398 -30.98 -19.69 -16.37
C PRO A 398 -32.21 -20.27 -15.65
N VAL A 399 -33.17 -19.43 -15.33
CA VAL A 399 -34.40 -19.81 -14.58
C VAL A 399 -35.08 -21.04 -15.24
N ILE A 400 -34.93 -21.17 -16.57
CA ILE A 400 -35.42 -22.30 -17.35
C ILE A 400 -34.76 -23.63 -16.91
N SER A 401 -33.45 -23.64 -16.56
CA SER A 401 -32.81 -24.89 -16.13
C SER A 401 -33.23 -25.32 -14.72
N LEU A 402 -33.60 -24.38 -13.86
CA LEU A 402 -34.16 -24.67 -12.52
C LEU A 402 -35.59 -25.22 -12.67
N LEU A 403 -36.39 -24.67 -13.61
CA LEU A 403 -37.70 -25.21 -13.94
C LEU A 403 -37.59 -26.56 -14.58
N CYS A 404 -36.69 -26.79 -15.55
CA CYS A 404 -36.45 -28.10 -16.15
C CYS A 404 -35.96 -29.13 -15.12
N ALA A 405 -35.07 -28.77 -14.19
CA ALA A 405 -34.61 -29.68 -13.13
C ALA A 405 -35.74 -30.03 -12.14
N LYS A 406 -36.64 -29.11 -11.86
CA LYS A 406 -37.81 -29.33 -10.98
C LYS A 406 -38.87 -30.23 -11.64
N TYR A 407 -38.98 -30.26 -12.97
CA TYR A 407 -39.91 -31.07 -13.74
C TYR A 407 -39.26 -32.30 -14.40
N ALA A 408 -37.96 -32.53 -14.21
CA ALA A 408 -37.26 -33.73 -14.71
C ALA A 408 -37.41 -34.95 -13.81
N ASP A 409 -37.95 -34.80 -12.60
CA ASP A 409 -38.31 -35.90 -11.71
C ASP A 409 -39.77 -36.36 -12.05
N PRO A 410 -39.96 -37.54 -12.64
CA PRO A 410 -41.30 -38.03 -12.99
C PRO A 410 -42.23 -38.19 -11.78
N SER A 411 -41.69 -38.22 -10.56
CA SER A 411 -42.46 -38.32 -9.33
C SER A 411 -43.00 -36.94 -8.85
N SER A 412 -42.54 -35.83 -9.44
CA SER A 412 -42.91 -34.48 -9.06
C SER A 412 -43.99 -33.84 -9.95
N VAL A 413 -44.55 -34.60 -10.92
CA VAL A 413 -45.66 -34.11 -11.76
C VAL A 413 -46.93 -34.10 -10.90
N PRO A 414 -47.54 -32.93 -10.65
CA PRO A 414 -48.79 -32.86 -9.90
C PRO A 414 -49.86 -33.64 -10.63
N GLY A 415 -50.52 -34.56 -9.91
CA GLY A 415 -51.66 -35.30 -10.44
C GLY A 415 -52.77 -34.37 -10.97
N PRO A 416 -53.65 -34.87 -11.84
CA PRO A 416 -54.69 -34.06 -12.50
C PRO A 416 -55.61 -33.26 -11.58
N SER A 417 -55.64 -33.58 -10.29
CA SER A 417 -56.42 -32.88 -9.26
C SER A 417 -55.84 -31.55 -8.84
N MET A 418 -54.54 -31.29 -9.06
CA MET A 418 -53.87 -30.04 -8.61
C MET A 418 -53.86 -28.93 -9.69
N ILE A 419 -54.18 -29.31 -10.93
CA ILE A 419 -54.25 -28.35 -12.06
C ILE A 419 -55.54 -27.52 -12.02
N ALA A 420 -56.56 -27.98 -11.28
CA ALA A 420 -57.83 -27.29 -11.16
C ALA A 420 -57.81 -26.11 -10.16
N GLU A 421 -56.81 -26.05 -9.30
CA GLU A 421 -56.74 -25.06 -8.19
C GLU A 421 -55.92 -23.81 -8.51
N ILE A 422 -55.26 -23.75 -9.66
CA ILE A 422 -54.51 -22.56 -10.12
C ILE A 422 -55.44 -21.64 -10.95
N ARG A 423 -56.49 -21.15 -10.35
CA ARG A 423 -57.41 -20.20 -11.02
C ARG A 423 -57.49 -18.83 -10.36
N ASP A 424 -56.69 -18.55 -9.32
CA ASP A 424 -56.68 -17.25 -8.67
C ASP A 424 -55.23 -16.71 -8.55
N PRO A 425 -54.85 -15.63 -9.30
CA PRO A 425 -53.50 -15.07 -9.27
C PRO A 425 -53.18 -14.23 -8.02
N THR A 426 -54.09 -14.11 -7.06
CA THR A 426 -53.95 -13.14 -5.96
C THR A 426 -53.50 -13.73 -4.62
N GLU A 427 -53.32 -15.07 -4.49
CA GLU A 427 -52.88 -15.70 -3.24
C GLU A 427 -51.52 -16.41 -3.33
N ILE A 428 -50.46 -15.69 -3.64
CA ILE A 428 -49.11 -16.17 -3.39
C ILE A 428 -48.56 -15.46 -2.15
N ARG A 429 -48.99 -15.85 -0.96
CA ARG A 429 -48.21 -15.67 0.26
C ARG A 429 -47.21 -16.82 0.36
N GLY A 430 -45.91 -16.49 0.19
CA GLY A 430 -44.83 -17.45 0.31
C GLY A 430 -44.60 -17.91 1.76
N PRO A 431 -44.31 -19.18 1.98
CA PRO A 431 -43.76 -19.63 3.26
C PRO A 431 -42.23 -19.50 3.28
N ASP A 432 -41.75 -19.05 4.42
CA ASP A 432 -40.44 -19.12 5.04
C ASP A 432 -39.28 -19.73 4.26
N LEU A 433 -38.37 -18.87 3.81
CA LEU A 433 -37.02 -19.25 3.44
C LEU A 433 -36.13 -19.28 4.68
N ALA A 434 -36.14 -20.40 5.39
CA ALA A 434 -35.08 -20.71 6.36
C ALA A 434 -33.77 -21.01 5.62
N PRO A 435 -32.60 -20.55 6.11
CA PRO A 435 -31.33 -20.73 5.43
C PRO A 435 -30.84 -22.19 5.56
N PHE A 436 -30.55 -22.82 4.43
CA PHE A 436 -29.79 -24.06 4.36
C PHE A 436 -28.31 -23.74 4.67
N PHE A 437 -27.89 -24.01 5.90
CA PHE A 437 -26.49 -24.25 6.24
C PHE A 437 -26.43 -25.54 7.08
N PRO A 438 -25.57 -26.52 6.72
CA PRO A 438 -25.30 -27.66 7.59
C PRO A 438 -24.42 -27.20 8.76
N PRO A 439 -24.59 -27.78 9.97
CA PRO A 439 -23.68 -27.55 11.08
C PRO A 439 -22.34 -28.24 10.78
N GLY A 440 -21.25 -27.48 10.81
CA GLY A 440 -19.89 -28.01 10.86
C GLY A 440 -19.53 -28.40 12.31
N PRO A 441 -18.60 -29.35 12.47
CA PRO A 441 -18.08 -29.73 13.78
C PRO A 441 -17.24 -28.64 14.43
#